data_591568dd6d74b6421a9d7b0b10ba30ed
#
_entry.id   591568dd6d74b6421a9d7b0b10ba30ed
#
_cell.length_a   1.000
_cell.length_b   1.000
_cell.length_c   1.000
_cell.angle_alpha   90.00
_cell.angle_beta   90.00
_cell.angle_gamma   90.00
#
_symmetry.space_group_name_H-M   'P 1'
#
loop_
_entity.id
_entity.type
_entity.pdbx_description
1 polymer ?
#
loop_
_entity_poly.entity_id
_entity_poly.type
_entity_poly.pdbx_seq_one_letter_code
_entity_poly.pdbx_strand_id
1 'polypeptide(L)'
;TRLMHKDKLQDILIDEGKIVKIADKIDQGADKIIDAEGNFVAPALIEPHIHLDKIFISDVVRPNETGTLKEAIEIGWEKKREYTIEDIVNRAGKAIELAAKNGTTRMRTHVDVDTVGGLTPLKGVVEARKKYSDIMDIEIISFPQEGIIQDPGAEELMWEAMENGAEIVGGMPANEKTPEDSKRHIEIAFEIAKKYDADIDMHIDETDDPFYRTLEMLADQTIENGWEGRVTAGHTCASAAYDDHYAEYVINKKKK
;
A
#
# COMPACT_ATOMS: atom_id res chain seq x y z
N THR A 1 14.20 -30.06 5.30
CA THR A 1 13.81 -28.66 5.48
C THR A 1 13.80 -28.29 6.95
N ARG A 2 14.36 -27.11 7.31
CA ARG A 2 14.25 -26.57 8.67
C ARG A 2 13.11 -25.57 8.73
N LEU A 3 12.16 -25.78 9.62
CA LEU A 3 11.06 -24.85 9.85
C LEU A 3 11.47 -23.80 10.90
N MET A 4 10.95 -22.58 10.76
CA MET A 4 11.04 -21.54 11.79
C MET A 4 10.63 -22.14 13.15
N HIS A 5 11.45 -22.06 14.16
CA HIS A 5 11.27 -22.61 15.50
C HIS A 5 11.51 -24.12 15.69
N LYS A 6 12.08 -24.83 14.70
CA LYS A 6 12.44 -26.26 14.88
C LYS A 6 13.84 -26.54 14.31
N ASP A 7 14.73 -27.03 15.16
CA ASP A 7 16.11 -27.38 14.81
C ASP A 7 16.25 -28.77 14.16
N LYS A 8 15.21 -29.25 13.47
CA LYS A 8 15.25 -30.55 12.81
C LYS A 8 14.73 -30.49 11.37
N LEU A 9 15.21 -31.44 10.58
CA LEU A 9 14.75 -31.63 9.21
C LEU A 9 13.34 -32.20 9.24
N GLN A 10 12.47 -31.69 8.36
CA GLN A 10 11.10 -32.15 8.19
C GLN A 10 10.68 -32.08 6.73
N ASP A 11 9.74 -32.94 6.34
CA ASP A 11 9.05 -32.87 5.07
C ASP A 11 7.78 -32.04 5.20
N ILE A 12 7.43 -31.35 4.12
CA ILE A 12 6.22 -30.53 4.01
C ILE A 12 5.44 -31.04 2.79
N LEU A 13 4.20 -31.47 3.01
CA LEU A 13 3.26 -31.79 1.94
C LEU A 13 2.33 -30.61 1.69
N ILE A 14 2.25 -30.20 0.42
CA ILE A 14 1.38 -29.13 -0.05
C ILE A 14 0.37 -29.76 -1.02
N ASP A 15 -0.90 -29.46 -0.84
CA ASP A 15 -1.98 -29.86 -1.72
C ASP A 15 -2.94 -28.69 -1.94
N GLU A 16 -3.33 -28.44 -3.19
CA GLU A 16 -4.16 -27.30 -3.58
C GLU A 16 -3.69 -25.94 -2.97
N GLY A 17 -2.37 -25.71 -2.98
CA GLY A 17 -1.77 -24.47 -2.45
C GLY A 17 -1.74 -24.35 -0.92
N LYS A 18 -2.11 -25.40 -0.17
CA LYS A 18 -2.13 -25.41 1.30
C LYS A 18 -1.18 -26.44 1.88
N ILE A 19 -0.54 -26.09 3.00
CA ILE A 19 0.24 -27.06 3.78
C ILE A 19 -0.73 -28.01 4.48
N VAL A 20 -0.77 -29.27 4.04
CA VAL A 20 -1.66 -30.30 4.60
C VAL A 20 -0.97 -31.19 5.62
N LYS A 21 0.37 -31.30 5.57
CA LYS A 21 1.14 -32.12 6.52
C LYS A 21 2.57 -31.60 6.69
N ILE A 22 3.06 -31.64 7.92
CA ILE A 22 4.48 -31.46 8.28
C ILE A 22 4.88 -32.63 9.16
N ALA A 23 5.91 -33.39 8.77
CA ALA A 23 6.40 -34.53 9.52
C ALA A 23 7.88 -34.78 9.29
N ASP A 24 8.51 -35.59 10.14
CA ASP A 24 9.93 -35.94 10.00
C ASP A 24 10.20 -36.75 8.71
N LYS A 25 9.18 -37.47 8.23
CA LYS A 25 9.17 -38.16 6.95
C LYS A 25 7.73 -38.26 6.43
N ILE A 26 7.56 -38.05 5.13
CA ILE A 26 6.30 -38.22 4.43
C ILE A 26 6.55 -39.20 3.27
N ASP A 27 5.96 -40.42 3.37
CA ASP A 27 6.09 -41.47 2.35
C ASP A 27 4.99 -41.41 1.27
N GLN A 28 4.12 -40.38 1.35
CA GLN A 28 3.05 -40.17 0.37
C GLN A 28 3.66 -39.66 -0.94
N GLY A 29 3.20 -40.18 -2.07
CA GLY A 29 3.58 -39.69 -3.39
C GLY A 29 3.09 -38.24 -3.64
N ALA A 30 3.81 -37.53 -4.47
CA ALA A 30 3.47 -36.15 -4.91
C ALA A 30 3.81 -36.01 -6.40
N ASP A 31 3.08 -35.15 -7.11
CA ASP A 31 3.32 -34.84 -8.52
C ASP A 31 4.68 -34.16 -8.73
N LYS A 32 5.12 -33.37 -7.72
CA LYS A 32 6.40 -32.68 -7.72
C LYS A 32 7.06 -32.77 -6.35
N ILE A 33 8.35 -33.12 -6.35
CA ILE A 33 9.17 -33.14 -5.15
C ILE A 33 10.28 -32.08 -5.31
N ILE A 34 10.44 -31.21 -4.32
CA ILE A 34 11.52 -30.23 -4.24
C ILE A 34 12.39 -30.62 -3.06
N ASP A 35 13.64 -31.01 -3.32
CA ASP A 35 14.62 -31.20 -2.27
C ASP A 35 15.16 -29.83 -1.84
N ALA A 36 14.85 -29.44 -0.62
CA ALA A 36 15.35 -28.20 -0.05
C ALA A 36 16.78 -28.33 0.54
N GLU A 37 17.44 -29.49 0.38
CA GLU A 37 18.84 -29.73 0.79
C GLU A 37 19.13 -29.33 2.26
N GLY A 38 18.14 -29.45 3.13
CA GLY A 38 18.24 -29.02 4.52
C GLY A 38 18.18 -27.49 4.73
N ASN A 39 17.90 -26.72 3.70
CA ASN A 39 17.73 -25.28 3.80
C ASN A 39 16.50 -24.89 4.65
N PHE A 40 16.55 -23.68 5.15
CA PHE A 40 15.48 -23.09 5.95
C PHE A 40 14.25 -22.80 5.08
N VAL A 41 13.07 -23.11 5.59
CA VAL A 41 11.79 -22.74 5.00
C VAL A 41 11.05 -21.80 5.93
N ALA A 42 10.65 -20.68 5.42
CA ALA A 42 9.89 -19.64 6.12
C ALA A 42 8.69 -19.17 5.28
N PRO A 43 7.69 -18.53 5.89
CA PRO A 43 6.73 -17.74 5.13
C PRO A 43 7.44 -16.73 4.24
N ALA A 44 6.90 -16.47 3.06
CA ALA A 44 7.42 -15.44 2.17
C ALA A 44 7.32 -14.04 2.81
N LEU A 45 8.13 -13.11 2.31
CA LEU A 45 8.06 -11.72 2.72
C LEU A 45 6.86 -11.02 2.08
N ILE A 46 6.35 -10.02 2.77
CA ILE A 46 5.28 -9.13 2.30
C ILE A 46 5.85 -7.72 2.25
N GLU A 47 5.65 -7.02 1.13
CA GLU A 47 5.89 -5.58 1.02
C GLU A 47 4.55 -4.85 1.26
N PRO A 48 4.34 -4.28 2.46
CA PRO A 48 3.04 -3.73 2.83
C PRO A 48 2.82 -2.31 2.31
N HIS A 49 3.85 -1.65 1.77
CA HIS A 49 3.76 -0.24 1.38
C HIS A 49 4.78 0.12 0.30
N ILE A 50 4.32 0.25 -0.93
CA ILE A 50 5.14 0.67 -2.07
C ILE A 50 4.32 1.54 -3.02
N HIS A 51 4.98 2.27 -3.93
CA HIS A 51 4.36 3.04 -5.01
C HIS A 51 4.90 2.54 -6.35
N LEU A 52 4.26 1.52 -6.94
CA LEU A 52 4.71 0.90 -8.19
C LEU A 52 4.56 1.80 -9.41
N ASP A 53 3.65 2.74 -9.39
CA ASP A 53 3.41 3.71 -10.48
C ASP A 53 4.56 4.70 -10.67
N LYS A 54 5.23 5.10 -9.57
CA LYS A 54 6.30 6.12 -9.58
C LYS A 54 7.67 5.59 -9.15
N ILE A 55 7.85 4.27 -9.13
CA ILE A 55 9.15 3.65 -8.82
C ILE A 55 10.15 3.84 -9.96
N PHE A 56 11.45 3.93 -9.63
CA PHE A 56 12.57 4.07 -10.58
C PHE A 56 12.46 5.27 -11.53
N ILE A 57 11.95 6.40 -11.05
CA ILE A 57 11.92 7.64 -11.83
C ILE A 57 13.13 8.56 -11.56
N SER A 58 13.91 8.32 -10.52
CA SER A 58 15.02 9.16 -10.09
C SER A 58 16.05 9.45 -11.18
N ASP A 59 16.28 8.48 -12.07
CA ASP A 59 17.30 8.58 -13.14
C ASP A 59 16.81 9.36 -14.36
N VAL A 60 15.50 9.66 -14.43
CA VAL A 60 14.86 10.28 -15.60
C VAL A 60 14.13 11.58 -15.29
N VAL A 61 14.27 12.07 -14.07
CA VAL A 61 13.75 13.36 -13.61
C VAL A 61 14.89 14.32 -13.23
N ARG A 62 14.61 15.61 -13.15
CA ARG A 62 15.59 16.57 -12.63
C ARG A 62 15.87 16.30 -11.14
N PRO A 63 17.06 16.65 -10.64
CA PRO A 63 17.38 16.50 -9.21
C PRO A 63 16.50 17.39 -8.33
N ASN A 64 16.22 16.91 -7.12
CA ASN A 64 15.61 17.69 -6.06
C ASN A 64 16.73 18.54 -5.41
N GLU A 65 16.83 19.81 -5.79
CA GLU A 65 17.93 20.69 -5.36
C GLU A 65 17.74 21.21 -3.92
N THR A 66 16.49 21.42 -3.50
CA THR A 66 16.20 21.95 -2.15
C THR A 66 16.12 20.83 -1.11
N GLY A 67 15.99 19.58 -1.51
CA GLY A 67 15.80 18.44 -0.62
C GLY A 67 14.44 18.45 0.08
N THR A 68 13.50 19.26 -0.36
CA THR A 68 12.17 19.36 0.25
C THR A 68 11.17 18.39 -0.38
N LEU A 69 10.19 17.94 0.41
CA LEU A 69 9.07 17.13 -0.08
C LEU A 69 8.28 17.87 -1.16
N LYS A 70 8.07 19.17 -0.99
CA LYS A 70 7.34 20.00 -1.96
C LYS A 70 7.98 19.94 -3.35
N GLU A 71 9.30 20.14 -3.44
CA GLU A 71 10.00 20.03 -4.73
C GLU A 71 9.94 18.61 -5.30
N ALA A 72 10.04 17.59 -4.44
CA ALA A 72 9.90 16.20 -4.88
C ALA A 72 8.53 15.92 -5.51
N ILE A 73 7.45 16.47 -4.95
CA ILE A 73 6.10 16.38 -5.50
C ILE A 73 6.02 17.10 -6.86
N GLU A 74 6.55 18.33 -6.98
CA GLU A 74 6.58 19.09 -8.23
C GLU A 74 7.32 18.34 -9.34
N ILE A 75 8.46 17.73 -9.03
CA ILE A 75 9.22 16.86 -9.95
C ILE A 75 8.38 15.64 -10.35
N GLY A 76 7.67 15.04 -9.38
CA GLY A 76 6.74 13.96 -9.64
C GLY A 76 5.64 14.34 -10.64
N TRP A 77 5.05 15.54 -10.50
CA TRP A 77 4.04 16.05 -11.43
C TRP A 77 4.58 16.25 -12.86
N GLU A 78 5.79 16.80 -12.98
CA GLU A 78 6.44 16.97 -14.28
C GLU A 78 6.51 15.62 -15.01
N LYS A 79 6.98 14.59 -14.31
CA LYS A 79 7.11 13.25 -14.89
C LYS A 79 5.77 12.53 -15.06
N LYS A 80 4.84 12.70 -14.15
CA LYS A 80 3.52 12.06 -14.18
C LYS A 80 2.71 12.42 -15.44
N ARG A 81 2.83 13.66 -15.93
CA ARG A 81 2.21 14.12 -17.17
C ARG A 81 2.68 13.36 -18.42
N GLU A 82 3.84 12.74 -18.33
CA GLU A 82 4.44 11.97 -19.44
C GLU A 82 4.25 10.46 -19.28
N TYR A 83 3.58 10.00 -18.23
CA TYR A 83 3.40 8.57 -17.97
C TYR A 83 2.61 7.91 -19.10
N THR A 84 3.10 6.75 -19.50
CA THR A 84 2.36 5.80 -20.35
C THR A 84 2.18 4.49 -19.60
N ILE A 85 1.15 3.74 -19.95
CA ILE A 85 0.91 2.40 -19.38
C ILE A 85 2.16 1.52 -19.55
N GLU A 86 2.77 1.54 -20.73
CA GLU A 86 3.97 0.75 -21.03
C GLU A 86 5.16 1.13 -20.14
N ASP A 87 5.42 2.42 -19.93
CA ASP A 87 6.47 2.90 -19.02
C ASP A 87 6.26 2.39 -17.59
N ILE A 88 5.03 2.50 -17.08
CA ILE A 88 4.69 2.05 -15.73
C ILE A 88 4.85 0.53 -15.62
N VAL A 89 4.33 -0.26 -16.57
CA VAL A 89 4.48 -1.72 -16.59
C VAL A 89 5.94 -2.13 -16.57
N ASN A 90 6.81 -1.43 -17.31
CA ASN A 90 8.22 -1.73 -17.37
C ASN A 90 8.95 -1.40 -16.05
N ARG A 91 8.66 -0.27 -15.42
CA ARG A 91 9.25 0.13 -14.12
C ARG A 91 8.73 -0.74 -12.97
N ALA A 92 7.43 -0.91 -12.86
CA ALA A 92 6.80 -1.78 -11.89
C ALA A 92 7.31 -3.22 -12.00
N GLY A 93 7.42 -3.74 -13.23
CA GLY A 93 7.94 -5.09 -13.49
C GLY A 93 9.34 -5.31 -12.95
N LYS A 94 10.25 -4.35 -13.13
CA LYS A 94 11.60 -4.43 -12.54
C LYS A 94 11.56 -4.52 -11.01
N ALA A 95 10.68 -3.75 -10.36
CA ALA A 95 10.53 -3.77 -8.90
C ALA A 95 9.94 -5.11 -8.42
N ILE A 96 8.91 -5.61 -9.10
CA ILE A 96 8.27 -6.88 -8.80
C ILE A 96 9.27 -8.03 -8.91
N GLU A 97 10.04 -8.10 -10.01
CA GLU A 97 11.06 -9.13 -10.20
C GLU A 97 12.18 -9.04 -9.15
N LEU A 98 12.61 -7.83 -8.79
CA LEU A 98 13.62 -7.61 -7.76
C LEU A 98 13.11 -8.09 -6.39
N ALA A 99 11.89 -7.74 -6.02
CA ALA A 99 11.27 -8.16 -4.77
C ALA A 99 11.06 -9.69 -4.71
N ALA A 100 10.58 -10.29 -5.80
CA ALA A 100 10.41 -11.74 -5.90
C ALA A 100 11.74 -12.49 -5.74
N LYS A 101 12.82 -12.00 -6.35
CA LYS A 101 14.19 -12.55 -6.17
C LYS A 101 14.67 -12.50 -4.72
N ASN A 102 14.14 -11.58 -3.92
CA ASN A 102 14.46 -11.44 -2.49
C ASN A 102 13.43 -12.12 -1.56
N GLY A 103 12.49 -12.89 -2.12
CA GLY A 103 11.56 -13.70 -1.34
C GLY A 103 10.22 -13.03 -1.02
N THR A 104 9.92 -11.88 -1.59
CA THR A 104 8.60 -11.23 -1.49
C THR A 104 7.63 -11.89 -2.46
N THR A 105 6.43 -12.23 -2.01
CA THR A 105 5.38 -12.82 -2.85
C THR A 105 4.08 -12.03 -2.83
N ARG A 106 3.98 -11.02 -1.98
CA ARG A 106 2.81 -10.14 -1.87
C ARG A 106 3.23 -8.70 -1.69
N MET A 107 2.54 -7.79 -2.39
CA MET A 107 2.73 -6.35 -2.29
C MET A 107 1.41 -5.63 -2.10
N ARG A 108 1.44 -4.54 -1.33
CA ARG A 108 0.35 -3.55 -1.29
C ARG A 108 0.90 -2.24 -1.83
N THR A 109 0.30 -1.72 -2.91
CA THR A 109 0.81 -0.54 -3.62
C THR A 109 -0.19 0.60 -3.63
N HIS A 110 0.26 1.77 -3.16
CA HIS A 110 -0.46 3.02 -3.32
C HIS A 110 -0.20 3.55 -4.73
N VAL A 111 -1.27 3.80 -5.48
CA VAL A 111 -1.20 4.23 -6.87
C VAL A 111 -1.89 5.56 -7.02
N ASP A 112 -1.17 6.56 -7.52
CA ASP A 112 -1.67 7.93 -7.64
C ASP A 112 -2.95 7.98 -8.50
N VAL A 113 -3.95 8.66 -7.94
CA VAL A 113 -5.23 8.98 -8.57
C VAL A 113 -5.49 10.46 -8.33
N ASP A 114 -5.22 11.27 -9.33
CA ASP A 114 -5.27 12.74 -9.28
C ASP A 114 -5.52 13.33 -10.67
N THR A 115 -5.77 14.64 -10.73
CA THR A 115 -6.04 15.31 -12.02
C THR A 115 -4.78 15.52 -12.89
N VAL A 116 -3.57 15.29 -12.34
CA VAL A 116 -2.31 15.39 -13.08
C VAL A 116 -2.08 14.17 -13.97
N GLY A 117 -2.27 12.97 -13.41
CA GLY A 117 -2.06 11.68 -14.09
C GLY A 117 -3.34 10.99 -14.54
N GLY A 118 -4.49 11.43 -14.03
CA GLY A 118 -5.77 10.75 -14.22
C GLY A 118 -5.70 9.32 -13.70
N LEU A 119 -6.22 8.38 -14.47
CA LEU A 119 -6.14 6.95 -14.19
C LEU A 119 -5.01 6.22 -14.93
N THR A 120 -4.10 6.94 -15.61
CA THR A 120 -2.97 6.30 -16.30
C THR A 120 -2.07 5.50 -15.35
N PRO A 121 -1.71 6.03 -14.14
CA PRO A 121 -0.95 5.27 -13.15
C PRO A 121 -1.64 3.97 -12.76
N LEU A 122 -2.93 4.03 -12.44
CA LEU A 122 -3.71 2.86 -12.06
C LEU A 122 -3.76 1.80 -13.18
N LYS A 123 -4.09 2.21 -14.41
CA LYS A 123 -4.14 1.30 -15.55
C LYS A 123 -2.80 0.60 -15.79
N GLY A 124 -1.69 1.33 -15.64
CA GLY A 124 -0.35 0.75 -15.75
C GLY A 124 -0.06 -0.31 -14.68
N VAL A 125 -0.40 -0.03 -13.42
CA VAL A 125 -0.18 -1.00 -12.33
C VAL A 125 -1.13 -2.20 -12.43
N VAL A 126 -2.38 -2.01 -12.86
CA VAL A 126 -3.31 -3.12 -13.13
C VAL A 126 -2.78 -4.05 -14.23
N GLU A 127 -2.21 -3.50 -15.30
CA GLU A 127 -1.58 -4.34 -16.34
C GLU A 127 -0.31 -5.03 -15.82
N ALA A 128 0.51 -4.37 -15.00
CA ALA A 128 1.66 -5.00 -14.35
C ALA A 128 1.20 -6.15 -13.44
N ARG A 129 0.16 -5.96 -12.61
CA ARG A 129 -0.44 -7.02 -11.76
C ARG A 129 -0.83 -8.23 -12.57
N LYS A 130 -1.52 -8.04 -13.71
CA LYS A 130 -1.91 -9.15 -14.59
C LYS A 130 -0.69 -9.87 -15.15
N LYS A 131 0.30 -9.12 -15.63
CA LYS A 131 1.51 -9.68 -16.27
C LYS A 131 2.36 -10.51 -15.31
N TYR A 132 2.40 -10.16 -14.03
CA TYR A 132 3.25 -10.78 -13.01
C TYR A 132 2.48 -11.59 -11.97
N SER A 133 1.22 -11.95 -12.27
CA SER A 133 0.32 -12.66 -11.35
C SER A 133 0.78 -14.07 -10.95
N ASP A 134 1.70 -14.67 -11.69
CA ASP A 134 2.30 -15.96 -11.38
C ASP A 134 3.41 -15.90 -10.31
N ILE A 135 3.96 -14.73 -10.04
CA ILE A 135 5.06 -14.55 -9.08
C ILE A 135 4.76 -13.55 -7.97
N MET A 136 3.74 -12.71 -8.11
CA MET A 136 3.44 -11.65 -7.15
C MET A 136 1.94 -11.42 -7.02
N ASP A 137 1.44 -11.49 -5.79
CA ASP A 137 0.10 -11.04 -5.43
C ASP A 137 0.15 -9.54 -5.11
N ILE A 138 -0.65 -8.71 -5.80
CA ILE A 138 -0.59 -7.25 -5.69
C ILE A 138 -1.97 -6.70 -5.35
N GLU A 139 -2.09 -6.09 -4.17
CA GLU A 139 -3.24 -5.29 -3.76
C GLU A 139 -3.03 -3.82 -4.17
N ILE A 140 -4.04 -3.22 -4.79
CA ILE A 140 -3.94 -1.85 -5.32
C ILE A 140 -4.82 -0.90 -4.51
N ILE A 141 -4.19 0.15 -3.99
CA ILE A 141 -4.85 1.25 -3.28
C ILE A 141 -5.02 2.42 -4.24
N SER A 142 -6.24 2.95 -4.34
CA SER A 142 -6.49 4.23 -5.00
C SER A 142 -5.99 5.37 -4.10
N PHE A 143 -4.95 6.09 -4.52
CA PHE A 143 -4.26 7.03 -3.66
C PHE A 143 -4.30 8.47 -4.17
N PRO A 144 -5.09 9.37 -3.54
CA PRO A 144 -5.18 10.77 -3.92
C PRO A 144 -4.02 11.56 -3.31
N GLN A 145 -2.81 11.41 -3.87
CA GLN A 145 -1.57 12.05 -3.42
C GLN A 145 -1.72 13.57 -3.27
N GLU A 146 -2.46 14.19 -4.19
CA GLU A 146 -2.60 15.65 -4.26
C GLU A 146 -3.73 16.18 -3.36
N GLY A 147 -4.42 15.30 -2.62
CA GLY A 147 -5.64 15.60 -1.90
C GLY A 147 -6.89 15.31 -2.72
N ILE A 148 -8.04 15.38 -2.09
CA ILE A 148 -9.35 15.21 -2.75
C ILE A 148 -10.03 16.59 -2.92
N ILE A 149 -10.00 17.40 -1.88
CA ILE A 149 -10.70 18.71 -1.86
C ILE A 149 -9.88 19.77 -2.62
N GLN A 150 -8.57 19.77 -2.42
CA GLN A 150 -7.69 20.74 -3.08
C GLN A 150 -7.36 20.40 -4.54
N ASP A 151 -7.69 19.19 -5.02
CA ASP A 151 -7.57 18.75 -6.42
C ASP A 151 -8.97 18.49 -7.02
N PRO A 152 -9.70 19.53 -7.48
CA PRO A 152 -11.07 19.39 -7.99
C PRO A 152 -11.15 18.41 -9.17
N GLY A 153 -11.90 17.34 -9.01
CA GLY A 153 -12.02 16.20 -9.93
C GLY A 153 -11.37 14.91 -9.40
N ALA A 154 -10.58 14.99 -8.33
CA ALA A 154 -9.97 13.80 -7.72
C ALA A 154 -11.01 12.88 -7.08
N GLU A 155 -12.10 13.42 -6.51
CA GLU A 155 -13.19 12.61 -5.95
C GLU A 155 -13.80 11.68 -7.00
N GLU A 156 -14.15 12.22 -8.17
CA GLU A 156 -14.71 11.44 -9.28
C GLU A 156 -13.72 10.37 -9.77
N LEU A 157 -12.43 10.73 -9.85
CA LEU A 157 -11.39 9.77 -10.21
C LEU A 157 -11.21 8.66 -9.17
N MET A 158 -11.37 8.95 -7.88
CA MET A 158 -11.33 7.94 -6.84
C MET A 158 -12.48 6.93 -6.97
N TRP A 159 -13.70 7.40 -7.27
CA TRP A 159 -14.82 6.50 -7.58
C TRP A 159 -14.54 5.64 -8.80
N GLU A 160 -14.04 6.25 -9.88
CA GLU A 160 -13.70 5.54 -11.12
C GLU A 160 -12.56 4.54 -10.90
N ALA A 161 -11.60 4.83 -10.03
CA ALA A 161 -10.47 3.95 -9.71
C ALA A 161 -10.94 2.61 -9.12
N MET A 162 -11.93 2.63 -8.22
CA MET A 162 -12.49 1.40 -7.65
C MET A 162 -13.16 0.53 -8.70
N GLU A 163 -13.76 1.12 -9.72
CA GLU A 163 -14.35 0.37 -10.84
C GLU A 163 -13.30 -0.15 -11.84
N ASN A 164 -12.09 0.39 -11.80
CA ASN A 164 -11.01 0.07 -12.74
C ASN A 164 -9.86 -0.75 -12.11
N GLY A 165 -10.08 -1.36 -10.96
CA GLY A 165 -9.18 -2.39 -10.40
C GLY A 165 -8.40 -1.99 -9.16
N ALA A 166 -8.68 -0.85 -8.55
CA ALA A 166 -8.33 -0.60 -7.16
C ALA A 166 -9.24 -1.43 -6.23
N GLU A 167 -8.72 -1.84 -5.10
CA GLU A 167 -9.41 -2.74 -4.14
C GLU A 167 -9.51 -2.11 -2.75
N ILE A 168 -8.64 -1.14 -2.47
CA ILE A 168 -8.51 -0.47 -1.18
C ILE A 168 -8.58 1.04 -1.42
N VAL A 169 -9.23 1.75 -0.52
CA VAL A 169 -9.34 3.21 -0.59
C VAL A 169 -8.19 3.86 0.16
N GLY A 170 -7.44 4.68 -0.53
CA GLY A 170 -6.35 5.47 0.04
C GLY A 170 -6.79 6.86 0.52
N GLY A 171 -5.81 7.62 0.99
CA GLY A 171 -5.99 9.01 1.39
C GLY A 171 -4.67 9.64 1.84
N MET A 172 -4.59 10.96 1.72
CA MET A 172 -3.53 11.79 2.28
C MET A 172 -4.13 13.08 2.86
N PRO A 173 -4.95 12.98 3.93
CA PRO A 173 -5.71 14.11 4.44
C PRO A 173 -4.83 15.24 5.00
N ALA A 174 -3.61 14.95 5.44
CA ALA A 174 -2.66 15.97 5.87
C ALA A 174 -2.19 16.91 4.75
N ASN A 175 -2.42 16.53 3.48
CA ASN A 175 -2.09 17.37 2.33
C ASN A 175 -3.18 18.40 1.99
N GLU A 176 -4.35 18.32 2.62
CA GLU A 176 -5.40 19.32 2.44
C GLU A 176 -5.04 20.65 3.10
N LYS A 177 -5.68 21.74 2.65
CA LYS A 177 -5.34 23.10 3.08
C LYS A 177 -5.84 23.47 4.47
N THR A 178 -6.94 22.87 4.90
CA THR A 178 -7.56 23.15 6.20
C THR A 178 -7.92 21.85 6.94
N PRO A 179 -8.03 21.89 8.27
CA PRO A 179 -8.51 20.73 9.03
C PRO A 179 -9.93 20.26 8.61
N GLU A 180 -10.77 21.19 8.19
CA GLU A 180 -12.11 20.89 7.70
C GLU A 180 -12.04 20.13 6.38
N ASP A 181 -11.14 20.52 5.47
CA ASP A 181 -10.90 19.80 4.22
C ASP A 181 -10.31 18.41 4.50
N SER A 182 -9.36 18.30 5.45
CA SER A 182 -8.81 17.01 5.88
C SER A 182 -9.91 16.07 6.40
N LYS A 183 -10.83 16.59 7.19
CA LYS A 183 -11.98 15.82 7.67
C LYS A 183 -12.88 15.38 6.52
N ARG A 184 -13.21 16.29 5.60
CA ARG A 184 -14.03 15.97 4.43
C ARG A 184 -13.37 14.93 3.52
N HIS A 185 -12.06 15.01 3.32
CA HIS A 185 -11.28 14.01 2.61
C HIS A 185 -11.47 12.60 3.22
N ILE A 186 -11.34 12.48 4.55
CA ILE A 186 -11.54 11.20 5.24
C ILE A 186 -13.00 10.73 5.07
N GLU A 187 -13.99 11.60 5.22
CA GLU A 187 -15.41 11.26 5.04
C GLU A 187 -15.68 10.69 3.63
N ILE A 188 -15.14 11.33 2.57
CA ILE A 188 -15.27 10.85 1.18
C ILE A 188 -14.68 9.44 1.05
N ALA A 189 -13.50 9.21 1.61
CA ALA A 189 -12.88 7.89 1.56
C ALA A 189 -13.74 6.81 2.24
N PHE A 190 -14.39 7.12 3.37
CA PHE A 190 -15.36 6.20 4.00
C PHE A 190 -16.64 6.02 3.17
N GLU A 191 -17.12 7.05 2.47
CA GLU A 191 -18.26 6.92 1.55
C GLU A 191 -17.94 5.93 0.43
N ILE A 192 -16.75 6.05 -0.19
CA ILE A 192 -16.25 5.13 -1.22
C ILE A 192 -16.08 3.72 -0.64
N ALA A 193 -15.40 3.58 0.49
CA ALA A 193 -15.14 2.28 1.12
C ALA A 193 -16.44 1.53 1.45
N LYS A 194 -17.46 2.22 1.96
CA LYS A 194 -18.78 1.64 2.22
C LYS A 194 -19.47 1.16 0.94
N LYS A 195 -19.39 1.93 -0.13
CA LYS A 195 -20.02 1.59 -1.41
C LYS A 195 -19.47 0.30 -2.01
N TYR A 196 -18.16 0.10 -1.90
CA TYR A 196 -17.46 -1.04 -2.49
C TYR A 196 -17.14 -2.15 -1.48
N ASP A 197 -17.53 -2.00 -0.21
CA ASP A 197 -17.14 -2.88 0.90
C ASP A 197 -15.63 -3.06 0.99
N ALA A 198 -14.87 -1.97 0.81
CA ALA A 198 -13.43 -1.94 0.72
C ALA A 198 -12.76 -1.60 2.04
N ASP A 199 -11.53 -2.04 2.25
CA ASP A 199 -10.66 -1.58 3.32
C ASP A 199 -10.12 -0.18 3.01
N ILE A 200 -9.57 0.49 4.02
CA ILE A 200 -8.97 1.82 3.92
C ILE A 200 -7.50 1.73 4.33
N ASP A 201 -6.60 2.38 3.57
CA ASP A 201 -5.18 2.48 3.89
C ASP A 201 -4.65 3.86 3.49
N MET A 202 -4.42 4.74 4.47
CA MET A 202 -4.10 6.15 4.26
C MET A 202 -2.70 6.51 4.73
N HIS A 203 -2.08 7.48 4.03
CA HIS A 203 -0.92 8.22 4.52
C HIS A 203 -1.41 9.25 5.55
N ILE A 204 -1.03 9.06 6.79
CA ILE A 204 -1.54 9.85 7.93
C ILE A 204 -0.38 10.58 8.58
N ASP A 205 -0.51 11.91 8.71
CA ASP A 205 0.42 12.78 9.44
C ASP A 205 1.89 12.50 9.10
N GLU A 206 2.20 12.41 7.77
CA GLU A 206 3.56 12.20 7.24
C GLU A 206 4.38 13.50 7.34
N THR A 207 4.59 13.97 8.55
CA THR A 207 5.29 15.19 8.90
C THR A 207 5.87 15.07 10.31
N ASP A 208 6.84 15.91 10.65
CA ASP A 208 7.40 16.07 12.01
C ASP A 208 6.65 17.12 12.85
N ASP A 209 5.63 17.78 12.28
CA ASP A 209 4.81 18.77 12.98
C ASP A 209 3.73 18.09 13.85
N PRO A 210 3.81 18.19 15.21
CA PRO A 210 2.86 17.56 16.12
C PRO A 210 1.46 18.18 16.10
N PHE A 211 1.25 19.26 15.37
CA PHE A 211 -0.06 19.89 15.22
C PHE A 211 -0.91 19.23 14.13
N TYR A 212 -0.31 18.41 13.26
CA TYR A 212 -1.07 17.55 12.36
C TYR A 212 -1.71 16.42 13.18
N ARG A 213 -3.04 16.26 13.05
CA ARG A 213 -3.86 15.38 13.89
C ARG A 213 -4.90 14.61 13.08
N THR A 214 -4.60 14.31 11.82
CA THR A 214 -5.51 13.54 10.97
C THR A 214 -5.65 12.09 11.46
N LEU A 215 -4.69 11.60 12.25
CA LEU A 215 -4.77 10.30 12.91
C LEU A 215 -5.97 10.22 13.88
N GLU A 216 -6.24 11.28 14.64
CA GLU A 216 -7.41 11.35 15.51
C GLU A 216 -8.72 11.37 14.70
N MET A 217 -8.76 12.17 13.62
CA MET A 217 -9.91 12.27 12.73
C MET A 217 -10.22 10.91 12.09
N LEU A 218 -9.19 10.18 11.63
CA LEU A 218 -9.34 8.86 11.06
C LEU A 218 -9.86 7.84 12.08
N ALA A 219 -9.34 7.87 13.32
CA ALA A 219 -9.81 7.00 14.38
C ALA A 219 -11.29 7.26 14.73
N ASP A 220 -11.71 8.53 14.81
CA ASP A 220 -13.09 8.89 15.07
C ASP A 220 -14.00 8.40 13.94
N GLN A 221 -13.63 8.63 12.68
CA GLN A 221 -14.39 8.14 11.53
C GLN A 221 -14.44 6.61 11.45
N THR A 222 -13.37 5.93 11.86
CA THR A 222 -13.37 4.46 11.93
C THR A 222 -14.43 3.94 12.90
N ILE A 223 -14.48 4.51 14.10
CA ILE A 223 -15.46 4.14 15.15
C ILE A 223 -16.88 4.50 14.72
N GLU A 224 -17.08 5.73 14.23
CA GLU A 224 -18.41 6.22 13.79
C GLU A 224 -19.00 5.37 12.67
N ASN A 225 -18.18 4.80 11.81
CA ASN A 225 -18.61 3.99 10.67
C ASN A 225 -18.61 2.48 10.94
N GLY A 226 -18.11 2.01 12.11
CA GLY A 226 -18.00 0.59 12.42
C GLY A 226 -17.04 -0.15 11.50
N TRP A 227 -15.91 0.49 11.16
CA TRP A 227 -14.88 -0.02 10.22
C TRP A 227 -13.63 -0.54 10.93
N GLU A 228 -13.75 -0.86 12.23
CA GLU A 228 -12.64 -1.37 13.03
C GLU A 228 -12.07 -2.66 12.44
N GLY A 229 -10.74 -2.72 12.41
CA GLY A 229 -10.01 -3.84 11.78
C GLY A 229 -9.88 -3.76 10.27
N ARG A 230 -10.47 -2.73 9.62
CA ARG A 230 -10.45 -2.51 8.17
C ARG A 230 -9.75 -1.21 7.75
N VAL A 231 -9.15 -0.50 8.69
CA VAL A 231 -8.48 0.79 8.46
C VAL A 231 -7.02 0.71 8.88
N THR A 232 -6.14 1.09 7.97
CA THR A 232 -4.70 1.23 8.20
C THR A 232 -4.31 2.71 8.16
N ALA A 233 -3.58 3.17 9.18
CA ALA A 233 -2.92 4.47 9.20
C ALA A 233 -1.42 4.26 8.94
N GLY A 234 -0.97 4.55 7.74
CA GLY A 234 0.43 4.53 7.35
C GLY A 234 1.19 5.76 7.85
N HIS A 235 2.53 5.71 7.89
CA HIS A 235 3.44 6.75 8.35
C HIS A 235 3.24 7.16 9.81
N THR A 236 2.26 7.99 10.12
CA THR A 236 1.98 8.54 11.47
C THR A 236 3.19 9.23 12.12
N CYS A 237 4.06 9.88 11.31
CA CYS A 237 5.35 10.42 11.76
C CYS A 237 5.18 11.50 12.83
N ALA A 238 4.16 12.37 12.71
CA ALA A 238 3.88 13.42 13.70
C ALA A 238 3.69 12.86 15.12
N SER A 239 3.26 11.59 15.24
CA SER A 239 3.05 10.97 16.56
C SER A 239 4.30 10.85 17.41
N ALA A 240 5.49 10.86 16.78
CA ALA A 240 6.78 10.86 17.49
C ALA A 240 7.05 12.17 18.23
N ALA A 241 6.35 13.26 17.86
CA ALA A 241 6.49 14.58 18.47
C ALA A 241 5.27 15.00 19.31
N TYR A 242 4.27 14.14 19.47
CA TYR A 242 3.12 14.39 20.35
C TYR A 242 3.56 14.49 21.81
N ASP A 243 2.91 15.36 22.58
CA ASP A 243 3.01 15.26 24.03
C ASP A 243 2.40 13.95 24.56
N ASP A 244 2.94 13.46 25.68
CA ASP A 244 2.58 12.15 26.25
C ASP A 244 1.07 12.02 26.48
N HIS A 245 0.41 13.08 26.93
CA HIS A 245 -1.01 13.07 27.24
C HIS A 245 -1.86 12.87 25.98
N TYR A 246 -1.53 13.63 24.92
CA TYR A 246 -2.25 13.49 23.64
C TYR A 246 -1.94 12.15 22.98
N ALA A 247 -0.70 11.70 23.01
CA ALA A 247 -0.32 10.39 22.50
C ALA A 247 -1.13 9.27 23.18
N GLU A 248 -1.21 9.28 24.52
CA GLU A 248 -1.99 8.30 25.28
C GLU A 248 -3.49 8.36 24.92
N TYR A 249 -4.03 9.56 24.76
CA TYR A 249 -5.44 9.75 24.38
C TYR A 249 -5.74 9.12 23.02
N VAL A 250 -4.94 9.39 21.98
CA VAL A 250 -5.13 8.84 20.64
C VAL A 250 -4.94 7.32 20.62
N ILE A 251 -3.92 6.79 21.33
CA ILE A 251 -3.69 5.34 21.43
C ILE A 251 -4.89 4.64 22.08
N ASN A 252 -5.49 5.23 23.08
CA ASN A 252 -6.66 4.65 23.75
C ASN A 252 -7.93 4.68 22.89
N LYS A 253 -8.08 5.64 21.97
CA LYS A 253 -9.14 5.61 20.95
C LYS A 253 -9.01 4.39 20.04
N LYS A 254 -7.79 4.06 19.60
CA LYS A 254 -7.51 2.92 18.70
C LYS A 254 -7.80 1.55 19.31
N LYS A 255 -7.96 1.46 20.63
CA LYS A 255 -8.20 0.19 21.34
C LYS A 255 -9.69 -0.15 21.52
N LYS A 256 -10.57 0.74 21.13
CA LYS A 256 -12.02 0.53 21.19
C LYS A 256 -12.54 0.02 19.86
#